data_b4a5eebabc57179d1daed6e4f7246f49
#
_entry.id   b4a5eebabc57179d1daed6e4f7246f49
#
_cell.length_a   1.000
_cell.length_b   1.000
_cell.length_c   1.000
_cell.angle_alpha   90.00
_cell.angle_beta   90.00
_cell.angle_gamma   90.00
#
_symmetry.space_group_name_H-M   'P 1'
#
loop_
_entity.id
_entity.type
_entity.pdbx_description
1 polymer ?
#
loop_
_entity_poly.entity_id
_entity_poly.type
_entity_poly.pdbx_seq_one_letter_code
_entity_poly.pdbx_strand_id
1 'polypeptide(L)'
;MEVIGTVFSVLGNEMAVRFGRRRWILLVMCISIVCALGLGFVSGISYWATVTACLVYNAFIYADSASLTAGAVGSAEPERKGATMAMHALLGYSGGFVGPLTLGVMLDLMGGETVFSWGIGFAHVAIIMLVGPTALLILKPRDLEGDRGAR
;
A
#
# COMPACT_ATOMS: atom_id res chain seq x y z
N MET A 1 -4.70 -12.47 9.07
CA MET A 1 -4.27 -11.25 8.34
C MET A 1 -5.34 -10.78 7.37
N GLU A 2 -5.93 -11.67 6.56
CA GLU A 2 -6.94 -11.34 5.52
C GLU A 2 -8.20 -10.62 6.05
N VAL A 3 -8.74 -11.06 7.19
CA VAL A 3 -9.95 -10.44 7.78
C VAL A 3 -9.71 -8.95 8.11
N ILE A 4 -8.56 -8.65 8.74
CA ILE A 4 -8.19 -7.27 9.08
C ILE A 4 -8.01 -6.45 7.80
N GLY A 5 -7.30 -6.99 6.80
CA GLY A 5 -7.11 -6.35 5.51
C GLY A 5 -8.44 -6.01 4.83
N THR A 6 -9.37 -6.97 4.77
CA THR A 6 -10.69 -6.75 4.18
C THR A 6 -11.47 -5.64 4.89
N VAL A 7 -11.52 -5.65 6.22
CA VAL A 7 -12.20 -4.61 7.00
C VAL A 7 -11.60 -3.24 6.72
N PHE A 8 -10.28 -3.11 6.76
CA PHE A 8 -9.60 -1.84 6.50
C PHE A 8 -9.72 -1.38 5.05
N SER A 9 -9.79 -2.30 4.09
CA SER A 9 -10.05 -1.97 2.68
C SER A 9 -11.43 -1.33 2.50
N VAL A 10 -12.46 -1.90 3.11
CA VAL A 10 -13.84 -1.35 3.03
C VAL A 10 -13.92 0.00 3.75
N LEU A 11 -13.41 0.09 4.98
CA LEU A 11 -13.39 1.35 5.74
C LEU A 11 -12.58 2.43 5.02
N GLY A 12 -11.45 2.05 4.43
CA GLY A 12 -10.60 2.95 3.68
C GLY A 12 -11.30 3.53 2.44
N ASN A 13 -12.09 2.74 1.72
CA ASN A 13 -12.88 3.26 0.61
C ASN A 13 -13.96 4.25 1.08
N GLU A 14 -14.64 3.99 2.20
CA GLU A 14 -15.59 4.94 2.78
C GLU A 14 -14.93 6.27 3.16
N MET A 15 -13.73 6.20 3.76
CA MET A 15 -12.94 7.40 4.09
C MET A 15 -12.51 8.15 2.82
N ALA A 16 -12.12 7.43 1.75
CA ALA A 16 -11.76 8.03 0.47
C ALA A 16 -12.93 8.81 -0.15
N VAL A 17 -14.15 8.28 -0.08
CA VAL A 17 -15.37 8.98 -0.55
C VAL A 17 -15.63 10.25 0.27
N ARG A 18 -15.37 10.22 1.59
CA ARG A 18 -15.63 11.37 2.49
C ARG A 18 -14.59 12.48 2.38
N PHE A 19 -13.31 12.13 2.35
CA PHE A 19 -12.19 13.08 2.41
C PHE A 19 -11.60 13.46 1.05
N GLY A 20 -12.05 12.81 -0.02
CA GLY A 20 -11.47 12.88 -1.36
C GLY A 20 -10.45 11.76 -1.57
N ARG A 21 -10.67 10.98 -2.62
CA ARG A 21 -9.95 9.74 -2.90
C ARG A 21 -8.46 9.94 -3.00
N ARG A 22 -8.03 10.94 -3.75
CA ARG A 22 -6.60 11.24 -3.92
C ARG A 22 -5.91 11.59 -2.61
N ARG A 23 -6.55 12.43 -1.77
CA ARG A 23 -5.97 12.84 -0.48
C ARG A 23 -5.86 11.68 0.48
N TRP A 24 -6.92 10.86 0.54
CA TRP A 24 -6.95 9.67 1.40
C TRP A 24 -5.87 8.67 1.01
N ILE A 25 -5.75 8.32 -0.28
CA ILE A 25 -4.75 7.37 -0.78
C ILE A 25 -3.34 7.88 -0.47
N LEU A 26 -3.04 9.16 -0.72
CA LEU A 26 -1.74 9.75 -0.39
C LEU A 26 -1.41 9.63 1.10
N LEU A 27 -2.37 9.95 1.97
CA LEU A 27 -2.20 9.88 3.42
C LEU A 27 -1.90 8.44 3.85
N VAL A 28 -2.70 7.48 3.40
CA VAL A 28 -2.54 6.06 3.75
C VAL A 28 -1.21 5.51 3.24
N MET A 29 -0.81 5.82 2.01
CA MET A 29 0.49 5.43 1.45
C MET A 29 1.65 6.00 2.28
N CYS A 30 1.59 7.27 2.67
CA CYS A 30 2.63 7.86 3.52
C CYS A 30 2.71 7.18 4.89
N ILE A 31 1.56 6.89 5.52
CA ILE A 31 1.53 6.16 6.80
C ILE A 31 2.12 4.75 6.62
N SER A 32 1.75 4.04 5.55
CA SER A 32 2.26 2.70 5.26
C SER A 32 3.80 2.70 5.09
N ILE A 33 4.36 3.72 4.44
CA ILE A 33 5.82 3.89 4.30
C ILE A 33 6.49 4.06 5.67
N VAL A 34 5.92 4.89 6.54
CA VAL A 34 6.44 5.09 7.91
C VAL A 34 6.34 3.80 8.72
N CYS A 35 5.22 3.07 8.62
CA CYS A 35 5.06 1.76 9.26
C CYS A 35 6.08 0.73 8.75
N ALA A 36 6.34 0.70 7.44
CA ALA A 36 7.35 -0.17 6.85
C ALA A 36 8.75 0.12 7.41
N LEU A 37 9.15 1.40 7.46
CA LEU A 37 10.43 1.80 8.05
C LEU A 37 10.56 1.37 9.51
N GLY A 38 9.49 1.53 10.31
CA GLY A 38 9.50 1.14 11.72
C GLY A 38 9.53 -0.38 11.93
N LEU A 39 8.81 -1.13 11.08
CA LEU A 39 8.61 -2.57 11.25
C LEU A 39 9.92 -3.36 11.28
N GLY A 40 10.86 -3.01 10.41
CA GLY A 40 12.16 -3.69 10.33
C GLY A 40 12.95 -3.63 11.64
N PHE A 41 12.85 -2.53 12.39
CA PHE A 41 13.57 -2.34 13.65
C PHE A 41 12.81 -2.88 14.87
N VAL A 42 11.49 -2.95 14.81
CA VAL A 42 10.63 -3.49 15.90
C VAL A 42 10.85 -4.99 16.10
N SER A 43 11.28 -5.72 15.07
CA SER A 43 11.55 -7.16 15.15
C SER A 43 12.57 -7.56 16.23
N GLY A 44 13.48 -6.64 16.62
CA GLY A 44 14.45 -6.84 17.70
C GLY A 44 13.93 -6.59 19.12
N ILE A 45 12.73 -6.04 19.30
CA ILE A 45 12.20 -5.66 20.61
C ILE A 45 11.52 -6.84 21.30
N SER A 46 10.47 -7.37 20.70
CA SER A 46 9.76 -8.54 21.19
C SER A 46 8.85 -9.13 20.12
N TYR A 47 8.51 -10.43 20.29
CA TYR A 47 7.56 -11.12 19.41
C TYR A 47 6.21 -10.41 19.30
N TRP A 48 5.61 -10.03 20.42
CA TRP A 48 4.31 -9.36 20.44
C TRP A 48 4.34 -7.96 19.82
N ALA A 49 5.44 -7.21 20.00
CA ALA A 49 5.63 -5.92 19.36
C ALA A 49 5.68 -6.08 17.83
N THR A 50 6.42 -7.08 17.35
CA THR A 50 6.52 -7.39 15.92
C THR A 50 5.16 -7.79 15.35
N VAL A 51 4.43 -8.69 16.00
CA VAL A 51 3.09 -9.12 15.56
C VAL A 51 2.15 -7.91 15.47
N THR A 52 2.13 -7.07 16.50
CA THR A 52 1.28 -5.87 16.52
C THR A 52 1.66 -4.90 15.39
N ALA A 53 2.96 -4.66 15.19
CA ALA A 53 3.44 -3.80 14.10
C ALA A 53 3.07 -4.36 12.72
N CYS A 54 3.17 -5.68 12.53
CA CYS A 54 2.72 -6.34 11.29
C CYS A 54 1.21 -6.18 11.06
N LEU A 55 0.37 -6.29 12.11
CA LEU A 55 -1.08 -6.11 11.98
C LEU A 55 -1.42 -4.67 11.63
N VAL A 56 -0.76 -3.69 12.25
CA VAL A 56 -0.93 -2.26 11.94
C VAL A 56 -0.49 -1.96 10.51
N TYR A 57 0.67 -2.44 10.11
CA TYR A 57 1.17 -2.28 8.74
C TYR A 57 0.23 -2.91 7.72
N ASN A 58 -0.25 -4.13 7.96
CA ASN A 58 -1.23 -4.81 7.12
C ASN A 58 -2.52 -3.97 6.97
N ALA A 59 -3.04 -3.41 8.05
CA ALA A 59 -4.23 -2.58 8.03
C ALA A 59 -4.08 -1.38 7.10
N PHE A 60 -2.95 -0.67 7.17
CA PHE A 60 -2.69 0.49 6.32
C PHE A 60 -2.42 0.13 4.85
N ILE A 61 -1.71 -0.98 4.56
CA ILE A 61 -1.52 -1.46 3.18
C ILE A 61 -2.86 -1.74 2.50
N TYR A 62 -3.83 -2.29 3.22
CA TYR A 62 -5.14 -2.60 2.64
C TYR A 62 -6.10 -1.40 2.62
N ALA A 63 -5.85 -0.35 3.40
CA ALA A 63 -6.77 0.78 3.53
C ALA A 63 -6.95 1.63 2.25
N ASP A 64 -6.03 1.55 1.29
CA ASP A 64 -6.16 2.20 -0.03
C ASP A 64 -6.61 1.26 -1.15
N SER A 65 -6.56 -0.06 -0.95
CA SER A 65 -6.78 -1.09 -1.97
C SER A 65 -8.12 -0.94 -2.69
N ALA A 66 -9.24 -0.92 -1.94
CA ALA A 66 -10.56 -0.75 -2.54
C ALA A 66 -10.74 0.64 -3.19
N SER A 67 -10.10 1.67 -2.62
CA SER A 67 -10.13 3.04 -3.16
C SER A 67 -9.38 3.15 -4.48
N LEU A 68 -8.23 2.49 -4.62
CA LEU A 68 -7.46 2.40 -5.87
C LEU A 68 -8.24 1.65 -6.94
N THR A 69 -8.83 0.51 -6.58
CA THR A 69 -9.66 -0.29 -7.50
C THR A 69 -10.88 0.50 -7.97
N ALA A 70 -11.61 1.13 -7.06
CA ALA A 70 -12.76 1.96 -7.41
C ALA A 70 -12.35 3.16 -8.28
N GLY A 71 -11.20 3.79 -7.99
CA GLY A 71 -10.64 4.85 -8.81
C GLY A 71 -10.32 4.40 -10.22
N ALA A 72 -9.68 3.22 -10.37
CA ALA A 72 -9.35 2.65 -11.67
C ALA A 72 -10.61 2.35 -12.50
N VAL A 73 -11.63 1.72 -11.88
CA VAL A 73 -12.91 1.42 -12.56
C VAL A 73 -13.67 2.69 -12.91
N GLY A 74 -13.73 3.65 -11.99
CA GLY A 74 -14.48 4.90 -12.18
C GLY A 74 -13.87 5.84 -13.21
N SER A 75 -12.55 5.77 -13.41
CA SER A 75 -11.83 6.58 -14.41
C SER A 75 -11.76 5.93 -15.79
N ALA A 76 -12.14 4.65 -15.90
CA ALA A 76 -12.04 3.90 -17.14
C ALA A 76 -13.16 4.26 -18.12
N GLU A 77 -12.83 4.38 -19.41
CA GLU A 77 -13.81 4.47 -20.49
C GLU A 77 -14.73 3.22 -20.45
N PRO A 78 -16.06 3.38 -20.66
CA PRO A 78 -17.01 2.27 -20.56
C PRO A 78 -16.61 1.03 -21.36
N GLU A 79 -16.09 1.22 -22.58
CA GLU A 79 -15.69 0.15 -23.48
C GLU A 79 -14.38 -0.53 -23.07
N ARG A 80 -13.57 0.11 -22.22
CA ARG A 80 -12.23 -0.34 -21.80
C ARG A 80 -12.12 -0.73 -20.34
N LYS A 81 -13.22 -0.76 -19.59
CA LYS A 81 -13.22 -1.12 -18.16
C LYS A 81 -12.53 -2.45 -17.89
N GLY A 82 -12.79 -3.47 -18.71
CA GLY A 82 -12.15 -4.78 -18.57
C GLY A 82 -10.63 -4.72 -18.74
N ALA A 83 -10.14 -4.01 -19.75
CA ALA A 83 -8.70 -3.84 -19.98
C ALA A 83 -8.03 -3.05 -18.85
N THR A 84 -8.68 -1.98 -18.35
CA THR A 84 -8.18 -1.19 -17.22
C THR A 84 -8.07 -2.05 -15.96
N MET A 85 -9.08 -2.88 -15.67
CA MET A 85 -9.04 -3.80 -14.54
C MET A 85 -7.98 -4.89 -14.68
N ALA A 86 -7.78 -5.42 -15.89
CA ALA A 86 -6.72 -6.38 -16.16
C ALA A 86 -5.33 -5.77 -15.91
N MET A 87 -5.08 -4.55 -16.37
CA MET A 87 -3.84 -3.82 -16.10
C MET A 87 -3.65 -3.51 -14.62
N HIS A 88 -4.71 -3.06 -13.93
CA HIS A 88 -4.67 -2.82 -12.48
C HIS A 88 -4.31 -4.10 -11.71
N ALA A 89 -4.96 -5.23 -12.04
CA ALA A 89 -4.67 -6.52 -11.44
C ALA A 89 -3.25 -7.00 -11.75
N LEU A 90 -2.80 -6.88 -13.01
CA LEU A 90 -1.45 -7.26 -13.42
C LEU A 90 -0.39 -6.50 -12.61
N LEU A 91 -0.51 -5.18 -12.50
CA LEU A 91 0.42 -4.35 -11.73
C LEU A 91 0.40 -4.71 -10.24
N GLY A 92 -0.80 -4.88 -9.66
CA GLY A 92 -0.96 -5.24 -8.25
C GLY A 92 -0.34 -6.60 -7.91
N TYR A 93 -0.66 -7.63 -8.68
CA TYR A 93 -0.10 -8.97 -8.47
C TYR A 93 1.39 -9.06 -8.78
N SER A 94 1.88 -8.31 -9.78
CA SER A 94 3.32 -8.21 -10.04
C SER A 94 4.07 -7.62 -8.85
N GLY A 95 3.53 -6.59 -8.21
CA GLY A 95 4.09 -6.03 -6.97
C GLY A 95 4.09 -7.04 -5.83
N GLY A 96 3.00 -7.81 -5.67
CA GLY A 96 2.88 -8.88 -4.68
C GLY A 96 3.86 -10.04 -4.89
N PHE A 97 4.32 -10.25 -6.12
CA PHE A 97 5.36 -11.23 -6.44
C PHE A 97 6.78 -10.66 -6.26
N VAL A 98 7.04 -9.49 -6.84
CA VAL A 98 8.37 -8.87 -6.85
C VAL A 98 8.77 -8.40 -5.45
N GLY A 99 7.83 -7.90 -4.64
CA GLY A 99 8.11 -7.38 -3.30
C GLY A 99 8.78 -8.41 -2.38
N PRO A 100 8.16 -9.56 -2.10
CA PRO A 100 8.77 -10.60 -1.29
C PRO A 100 10.08 -11.15 -1.86
N LEU A 101 10.16 -11.28 -3.20
CA LEU A 101 11.38 -11.74 -3.87
C LEU A 101 12.56 -10.79 -3.63
N THR A 102 12.36 -9.48 -3.83
CA THR A 102 13.42 -8.49 -3.62
C THR A 102 13.79 -8.36 -2.14
N LEU A 103 12.82 -8.49 -1.23
CA LEU A 103 13.08 -8.53 0.21
C LEU A 103 13.95 -9.73 0.58
N GLY A 104 13.65 -10.94 0.06
CA GLY A 104 14.46 -12.14 0.28
C GLY A 104 15.89 -11.96 -0.21
N VAL A 105 16.07 -11.45 -1.43
CA VAL A 105 17.40 -11.14 -1.98
C VAL A 105 18.17 -10.15 -1.10
N MET A 106 17.50 -9.11 -0.58
CA MET A 106 18.13 -8.14 0.32
C MET A 106 18.58 -8.79 1.64
N LEU A 107 17.79 -9.68 2.23
CA LEU A 107 18.16 -10.41 3.44
C LEU A 107 19.38 -11.30 3.20
N ASP A 108 19.43 -12.02 2.08
CA ASP A 108 20.58 -12.87 1.70
C ASP A 108 21.86 -12.03 1.51
N LEU A 109 21.76 -10.90 0.81
CA LEU A 109 22.90 -9.99 0.59
C LEU A 109 23.41 -9.36 1.89
N MET A 110 22.54 -9.16 2.89
CA MET A 110 22.92 -8.59 4.20
C MET A 110 23.41 -9.65 5.21
N GLY A 111 23.61 -10.89 4.78
CA GLY A 111 24.17 -11.95 5.61
C GLY A 111 23.15 -12.70 6.48
N GLY A 112 21.88 -12.69 6.08
CA GLY A 112 20.83 -13.48 6.71
C GLY A 112 19.85 -12.68 7.59
N GLU A 113 19.07 -13.38 8.41
CA GLU A 113 17.95 -12.83 9.16
C GLU A 113 18.36 -12.17 10.49
N THR A 114 19.02 -11.03 10.43
CA THR A 114 19.32 -10.20 11.60
C THR A 114 18.37 -9.00 11.70
N VAL A 115 18.29 -8.37 12.88
CA VAL A 115 17.50 -7.13 13.07
C VAL A 115 17.94 -6.05 12.09
N PHE A 116 19.25 -5.94 11.86
CA PHE A 116 19.81 -4.98 10.91
C PHE A 116 19.37 -5.30 9.47
N SER A 117 19.47 -6.57 9.06
CA SER A 117 19.06 -7.00 7.72
C SER A 117 17.57 -6.77 7.47
N TRP A 118 16.72 -7.06 8.45
CA TRP A 118 15.29 -6.74 8.40
C TRP A 118 15.04 -5.24 8.30
N GLY A 119 15.80 -4.42 9.07
CA GLY A 119 15.72 -2.96 8.98
C GLY A 119 16.03 -2.44 7.57
N ILE A 120 17.12 -2.91 6.96
CA ILE A 120 17.50 -2.54 5.59
C ILE A 120 16.49 -3.07 4.57
N GLY A 121 16.01 -4.32 4.73
CA GLY A 121 15.01 -4.92 3.85
C GLY A 121 13.71 -4.12 3.83
N PHE A 122 13.17 -3.73 4.97
CA PHE A 122 11.97 -2.89 5.03
C PHE A 122 12.23 -1.45 4.60
N ALA A 123 13.41 -0.89 4.81
CA ALA A 123 13.80 0.40 4.25
C ALA A 123 13.80 0.37 2.70
N HIS A 124 14.31 -0.70 2.10
CA HIS A 124 14.24 -0.93 0.66
C HIS A 124 12.78 -0.99 0.16
N VAL A 125 11.92 -1.74 0.86
CA VAL A 125 10.47 -1.78 0.54
C VAL A 125 9.85 -0.38 0.62
N ALA A 126 10.15 0.38 1.67
CA ALA A 126 9.67 1.75 1.85
C ALA A 126 10.10 2.69 0.70
N ILE A 127 11.33 2.54 0.19
CA ILE A 127 11.81 3.30 -0.98
C ILE A 127 10.99 2.95 -2.22
N ILE A 128 10.72 1.68 -2.47
CA ILE A 128 9.88 1.25 -3.61
C ILE A 128 8.46 1.81 -3.46
N MET A 129 7.91 1.80 -2.24
CA MET A 129 6.57 2.33 -1.98
C MET A 129 6.45 3.83 -2.28
N LEU A 130 7.53 4.61 -2.30
CA LEU A 130 7.51 6.04 -2.68
C LEU A 130 7.04 6.27 -4.12
N VAL A 131 7.11 5.28 -4.99
CA VAL A 131 6.62 5.37 -6.38
C VAL A 131 5.13 5.71 -6.42
N GLY A 132 4.32 5.12 -5.53
CA GLY A 132 2.87 5.35 -5.49
C GLY A 132 2.49 6.81 -5.18
N PRO A 133 2.87 7.37 -4.03
CA PRO A 133 2.57 8.77 -3.72
C PRO A 133 3.21 9.75 -4.70
N THR A 134 4.42 9.45 -5.22
CA THR A 134 5.06 10.29 -6.23
C THR A 134 4.25 10.33 -7.53
N ALA A 135 3.79 9.17 -8.00
CA ALA A 135 2.93 9.10 -9.18
C ALA A 135 1.62 9.90 -8.98
N LEU A 136 0.96 9.77 -7.83
CA LEU A 136 -0.25 10.52 -7.51
C LEU A 136 -0.02 12.04 -7.41
N LEU A 137 1.15 12.47 -6.96
CA LEU A 137 1.52 13.89 -6.89
C LEU A 137 1.79 14.48 -8.28
N ILE A 138 2.42 13.71 -9.16
CA ILE A 138 2.76 14.14 -10.53
C ILE A 138 1.54 14.11 -11.43
N LEU A 139 0.82 12.98 -11.46
CA LEU A 139 -0.31 12.74 -12.37
C LEU A 139 -1.57 13.51 -11.97
N LYS A 140 -1.73 13.82 -10.69
CA LYS A 140 -2.85 14.59 -10.12
C LYS A 140 -4.22 14.12 -10.63
N PRO A 141 -4.56 12.82 -10.52
CA PRO A 141 -5.86 12.33 -10.95
C PRO A 141 -6.97 13.08 -10.21
N ARG A 142 -8.10 13.31 -10.89
CA ARG A 142 -9.29 13.94 -10.30
C ARG A 142 -10.00 12.93 -9.41
N ASP A 143 -10.65 13.43 -8.36
CA ASP A 143 -11.58 12.62 -7.58
C ASP A 143 -12.79 12.22 -8.45
N LEU A 144 -13.41 11.09 -8.14
CA LEU A 144 -14.57 10.59 -8.88
C LEU A 144 -15.82 11.41 -8.55
N GLU A 145 -16.81 11.37 -9.45
CA GLU A 145 -18.14 11.90 -9.18
C GLU A 145 -18.75 11.21 -7.95
N GLY A 146 -19.21 12.02 -6.99
CA GLY A 146 -19.72 11.52 -5.70
C GLY A 146 -18.72 11.49 -4.56
N ASP A 147 -17.43 11.64 -4.79
CA ASP A 147 -16.44 11.82 -3.73
C ASP A 147 -16.62 13.22 -3.09
N ARG A 148 -16.93 13.26 -1.77
CA ARG A 148 -17.28 14.53 -1.08
C ARG A 148 -16.12 15.52 -0.97
N GLY A 149 -14.88 15.05 -1.02
CA GLY A 149 -13.69 15.88 -1.04
C GLY A 149 -13.42 16.59 -2.37
N ALA A 150 -14.22 16.33 -3.40
CA ALA A 150 -14.11 16.94 -4.73
C ALA A 150 -14.77 18.33 -4.86
N ARG A 151 -15.37 18.85 -3.78
CA ARG A 151 -16.05 20.16 -3.73
C ARG A 151 -15.10 21.26 -3.29
#